data_f414098d64c28199d3268546ec08f989
#
_entry.id   f414098d64c28199d3268546ec08f989
#
_cell.length_a   1.000
_cell.length_b   1.000
_cell.length_c   1.000
_cell.angle_alpha   90.00
_cell.angle_beta   90.00
_cell.angle_gamma   90.00
#
_symmetry.space_group_name_H-M   'P 1'
#
loop_
_entity.id
_entity.type
_entity.pdbx_description
1 polymer ?
#
loop_
_entity_poly.entity_id
_entity_poly.type
_entity_poly.pdbx_seq_one_letter_code
_entity_poly.pdbx_strand_id
1 'polypeptide(L)'
;MNVLAEYKYDGIYHLEFEFKGKKCIALMNEDENKRNGKTVLKTEYFGAFPNMQNEMIKRGYTLIFIENRNRWGTPQEIEDQYEFVNYAASELGIENKIFTIGMSCGGMMSVLLAAKHPEIINALYIDAPVMNFLSCPARLGNAPDVHDGMWVEFEKAWGMTKEELLTFRGHPIDYLDKLVENKIKIYMAYGDSDKTVPYLENGIALEKKYKECGIENLLYIDKKVGVDHHPHGPSDIDFAIKYLEN
;
A
#
# COMPACT_ATOMS: atom_id res chain seq x y z
N MET A 1 15.11 8.74 18.62
CA MET A 1 15.30 7.97 17.36
C MET A 1 16.76 7.48 17.25
N ASN A 2 16.99 6.20 16.87
CA ASN A 2 18.32 5.65 16.61
C ASN A 2 18.66 5.83 15.12
N VAL A 3 19.45 6.86 14.79
CA VAL A 3 19.82 7.21 13.40
C VAL A 3 20.95 6.31 12.92
N LEU A 4 20.78 5.68 11.76
CA LEU A 4 21.77 4.81 11.10
C LEU A 4 22.54 5.57 10.03
N ALA A 5 21.88 6.42 9.25
CA ALA A 5 22.48 7.27 8.23
C ALA A 5 21.61 8.48 7.94
N GLU A 6 22.23 9.58 7.54
CA GLU A 6 21.56 10.76 6.99
C GLU A 6 22.39 11.36 5.87
N TYR A 7 21.76 11.76 4.78
CA TYR A 7 22.42 12.41 3.64
C TYR A 7 21.44 13.14 2.76
N LYS A 8 21.95 14.01 1.89
CA LYS A 8 21.16 14.71 0.86
C LYS A 8 21.54 14.22 -0.52
N TYR A 9 20.55 13.92 -1.34
CA TYR A 9 20.76 13.51 -2.71
C TYR A 9 19.58 13.95 -3.59
N ASP A 10 19.86 14.58 -4.70
CA ASP A 10 18.87 15.03 -5.71
C ASP A 10 17.71 15.84 -5.13
N GLY A 11 18.01 16.78 -4.22
CA GLY A 11 17.02 17.64 -3.56
C GLY A 11 16.18 16.95 -2.48
N ILE A 12 16.53 15.72 -2.13
CA ILE A 12 15.87 14.93 -1.11
C ILE A 12 16.80 14.70 0.08
N TYR A 13 16.31 14.99 1.27
CA TYR A 13 16.95 14.58 2.52
C TYR A 13 16.53 13.16 2.88
N HIS A 14 17.50 12.28 2.99
CA HIS A 14 17.36 10.88 3.34
C HIS A 14 17.74 10.68 4.80
N LEU A 15 16.87 10.05 5.56
CA LEU A 15 17.11 9.66 6.95
C LEU A 15 16.82 8.17 7.10
N GLU A 16 17.85 7.41 7.48
CA GLU A 16 17.71 6.00 7.82
C GLU A 16 17.83 5.83 9.34
N PHE A 17 16.93 5.09 9.93
CA PHE A 17 16.89 4.88 11.38
C PHE A 17 16.30 3.51 11.73
N GLU A 18 16.32 3.18 13.01
CA GLU A 18 15.80 1.89 13.49
C GLU A 18 14.54 2.09 14.35
N PHE A 19 13.57 1.22 14.13
CA PHE A 19 12.38 1.07 14.98
C PHE A 19 12.10 -0.42 15.20
N LYS A 20 12.07 -0.87 16.47
CA LYS A 20 11.85 -2.29 16.83
C LYS A 20 12.79 -3.29 16.13
N GLY A 21 14.06 -2.92 15.92
CA GLY A 21 15.03 -3.74 15.22
C GLY A 21 14.82 -3.86 13.72
N LYS A 22 13.94 -3.02 13.13
CA LYS A 22 13.69 -2.94 11.69
C LYS A 22 14.31 -1.65 11.14
N LYS A 23 14.86 -1.73 9.94
CA LYS A 23 15.32 -0.55 9.21
C LYS A 23 14.11 0.27 8.76
N CYS A 24 14.19 1.58 9.01
CA CYS A 24 13.20 2.55 8.60
C CYS A 24 13.86 3.65 7.77
N ILE A 25 13.07 4.24 6.87
CA ILE A 25 13.53 5.31 5.99
C ILE A 25 12.50 6.44 6.04
N ALA A 26 12.98 7.68 6.11
CA ALA A 26 12.18 8.86 5.84
C ALA A 26 12.85 9.68 4.74
N LEU A 27 12.05 10.06 3.73
CA LEU A 27 12.48 10.93 2.63
C LEU A 27 11.67 12.23 2.71
N MET A 28 12.37 13.35 2.68
CA MET A 28 11.78 14.69 2.78
C MET A 28 12.39 15.63 1.75
N ASN A 29 11.68 16.69 1.39
CA ASN A 29 12.31 17.76 0.64
C ASN A 29 13.51 18.31 1.44
N GLU A 30 14.67 18.51 0.80
CA GLU A 30 15.86 19.02 1.52
C GLU A 30 15.67 20.47 1.98
N ASP A 31 14.82 21.26 1.28
CA ASP A 31 14.38 22.57 1.70
C ASP A 31 13.22 22.44 2.70
N GLU A 32 13.50 22.70 3.96
CA GLU A 32 12.52 22.57 5.04
C GLU A 32 11.30 23.47 4.85
N ASN A 33 11.46 24.64 4.19
CA ASN A 33 10.34 25.54 3.92
C ASN A 33 9.34 24.99 2.92
N LYS A 34 9.70 23.95 2.19
CA LYS A 34 8.80 23.25 1.24
C LYS A 34 8.06 22.07 1.86
N ARG A 35 8.41 21.67 3.08
CA ARG A 35 7.74 20.57 3.78
C ARG A 35 6.38 21.04 4.26
N ASN A 36 5.33 20.23 3.99
CA ASN A 36 3.94 20.56 4.29
C ASN A 36 3.38 19.86 5.54
N GLY A 37 4.19 19.02 6.21
CA GLY A 37 3.81 18.25 7.39
C GLY A 37 3.03 16.95 7.08
N LYS A 38 2.49 16.79 5.87
CA LYS A 38 1.74 15.61 5.48
C LYS A 38 2.64 14.39 5.30
N THR A 39 2.10 13.22 5.61
CA THR A 39 2.83 11.96 5.61
C THR A 39 2.30 10.99 4.55
N VAL A 40 3.20 10.33 3.85
CA VAL A 40 2.88 9.21 2.96
C VAL A 40 3.68 7.97 3.36
N LEU A 41 2.99 6.84 3.58
CA LEU A 41 3.61 5.55 3.86
C LEU A 41 3.75 4.75 2.56
N LYS A 42 4.98 4.36 2.22
CA LYS A 42 5.24 3.30 1.24
C LYS A 42 5.11 1.97 1.97
N THR A 43 4.12 1.17 1.64
CA THR A 43 3.78 -0.02 2.42
C THR A 43 4.65 -1.23 2.13
N GLU A 44 5.20 -1.33 0.90
CA GLU A 44 6.15 -2.39 0.48
C GLU A 44 6.93 -1.93 -0.76
N TYR A 45 7.99 -2.67 -1.14
CA TYR A 45 8.79 -2.43 -2.35
C TYR A 45 9.33 -1.01 -2.46
N PHE A 46 10.06 -0.55 -1.45
CA PHE A 46 10.51 0.84 -1.27
C PHE A 46 11.05 1.49 -2.55
N GLY A 47 11.96 0.83 -3.27
CA GLY A 47 12.61 1.39 -4.48
C GLY A 47 11.84 1.16 -5.79
N ALA A 48 10.71 0.45 -5.77
CA ALA A 48 9.98 0.11 -6.99
C ALA A 48 9.04 1.25 -7.42
N PHE A 49 9.07 1.57 -8.72
CA PHE A 49 8.19 2.55 -9.39
C PHE A 49 8.05 3.88 -8.62
N PRO A 50 9.14 4.66 -8.45
CA PRO A 50 9.21 5.76 -7.50
C PRO A 50 8.49 7.04 -7.96
N ASN A 51 7.90 7.09 -9.15
CA ASN A 51 7.38 8.33 -9.75
C ASN A 51 6.35 9.03 -8.85
N MET A 52 5.35 8.29 -8.36
CA MET A 52 4.31 8.84 -7.47
C MET A 52 4.92 9.35 -6.16
N GLN A 53 5.77 8.55 -5.51
CA GLN A 53 6.42 8.95 -4.25
C GLN A 53 7.34 10.14 -4.41
N ASN A 54 8.12 10.21 -5.49
CA ASN A 54 9.03 11.33 -5.76
C ASN A 54 8.24 12.64 -5.98
N GLU A 55 7.10 12.56 -6.69
CA GLU A 55 6.25 13.73 -6.90
C GLU A 55 5.63 14.20 -5.57
N MET A 56 5.18 13.30 -4.70
CA MET A 56 4.68 13.68 -3.37
C MET A 56 5.78 14.35 -2.52
N ILE A 57 7.02 13.83 -2.53
CA ILE A 57 8.15 14.47 -1.83
C ILE A 57 8.42 15.88 -2.38
N LYS A 58 8.40 16.07 -3.70
CA LYS A 58 8.55 17.41 -4.32
C LYS A 58 7.47 18.38 -3.85
N ARG A 59 6.25 17.89 -3.60
CA ARG A 59 5.12 18.68 -3.05
C ARG A 59 5.20 18.89 -1.54
N GLY A 60 6.28 18.43 -0.91
CA GLY A 60 6.55 18.67 0.50
C GLY A 60 6.07 17.57 1.46
N TYR A 61 5.55 16.46 0.96
CA TYR A 61 5.22 15.32 1.81
C TYR A 61 6.48 14.68 2.38
N THR A 62 6.37 14.13 3.58
CA THR A 62 7.36 13.22 4.12
C THR A 62 6.96 11.79 3.76
N LEU A 63 7.79 11.11 2.97
CA LEU A 63 7.61 9.69 2.71
C LEU A 63 8.31 8.89 3.82
N ILE A 64 7.58 7.94 4.40
CA ILE A 64 8.11 7.01 5.40
C ILE A 64 7.97 5.56 4.93
N PHE A 65 8.88 4.72 5.36
CA PHE A 65 8.93 3.29 5.06
C PHE A 65 9.53 2.53 6.23
N ILE A 66 8.97 1.36 6.55
CA ILE A 66 9.54 0.38 7.47
C ILE A 66 9.76 -0.94 6.73
N GLU A 67 10.92 -1.56 6.90
CA GLU A 67 11.22 -2.85 6.32
C GLU A 67 10.32 -3.94 6.90
N ASN A 68 9.54 -4.63 6.05
CA ASN A 68 8.69 -5.73 6.46
C ASN A 68 9.50 -7.04 6.50
N ARG A 69 9.22 -7.92 7.48
CA ARG A 69 9.83 -9.26 7.56
C ARG A 69 9.32 -10.19 6.46
N ASN A 70 8.10 -9.92 6.00
CA ASN A 70 7.49 -10.58 4.85
C ASN A 70 6.53 -9.61 4.15
N ARG A 71 6.30 -9.84 2.87
CA ARG A 71 5.41 -9.01 2.05
C ARG A 71 3.95 -9.41 2.10
N TRP A 72 3.58 -10.42 2.90
CA TRP A 72 2.25 -11.02 2.85
C TRP A 72 1.26 -10.44 3.86
N GLY A 73 1.58 -9.30 4.48
CA GLY A 73 0.65 -8.53 5.31
C GLY A 73 0.08 -9.30 6.51
N THR A 74 0.93 -10.06 7.19
CA THR A 74 0.49 -10.74 8.42
C THR A 74 0.01 -9.71 9.46
N PRO A 75 -0.85 -10.11 10.43
CA PRO A 75 -1.34 -9.19 11.45
C PRO A 75 -0.22 -8.42 12.16
N GLN A 76 0.93 -9.06 12.40
CA GLN A 76 2.05 -8.41 13.05
C GLN A 76 2.70 -7.33 12.16
N GLU A 77 2.82 -7.56 10.82
CA GLU A 77 3.38 -6.54 9.92
C GLU A 77 2.45 -5.32 9.83
N ILE A 78 1.13 -5.52 9.86
CA ILE A 78 0.17 -4.40 9.86
C ILE A 78 0.26 -3.61 11.17
N GLU A 79 0.36 -4.27 12.32
CA GLU A 79 0.59 -3.60 13.61
C GLU A 79 1.93 -2.85 13.64
N ASP A 80 3.01 -3.48 13.15
CA ASP A 80 4.32 -2.83 13.09
C ASP A 80 4.28 -1.55 12.22
N GLN A 81 3.54 -1.57 11.10
CA GLN A 81 3.34 -0.37 10.28
C GLN A 81 2.53 0.71 11.02
N TYR A 82 1.44 0.34 11.71
CA TYR A 82 0.65 1.27 12.51
C TYR A 82 1.48 1.96 13.61
N GLU A 83 2.18 1.17 14.39
CA GLU A 83 3.02 1.70 15.47
C GLU A 83 4.20 2.53 14.93
N PHE A 84 4.75 2.12 13.78
CA PHE A 84 5.80 2.88 13.09
C PHE A 84 5.30 4.26 12.63
N VAL A 85 4.10 4.35 12.06
CA VAL A 85 3.51 5.64 11.65
C VAL A 85 3.44 6.59 12.84
N ASN A 86 2.92 6.14 13.98
CA ASN A 86 2.81 6.96 15.19
C ASN A 86 4.20 7.34 15.73
N TYR A 87 5.15 6.43 15.72
CA TYR A 87 6.52 6.69 16.12
C TYR A 87 7.19 7.74 15.22
N ALA A 88 7.14 7.55 13.89
CA ALA A 88 7.71 8.47 12.93
C ALA A 88 7.06 9.87 13.02
N ALA A 89 5.75 9.94 13.19
CA ALA A 89 5.03 11.19 13.38
C ALA A 89 5.56 11.97 14.59
N SER A 90 5.74 11.29 15.73
CA SER A 90 6.27 11.89 16.95
C SER A 90 7.73 12.36 16.81
N GLU A 91 8.59 11.50 16.22
CA GLU A 91 10.03 11.79 16.12
C GLU A 91 10.37 12.85 15.06
N LEU A 92 9.58 12.92 13.99
CA LEU A 92 9.83 13.83 12.86
C LEU A 92 8.96 15.10 12.89
N GLY A 93 7.99 15.18 13.80
CA GLY A 93 7.07 16.32 13.86
C GLY A 93 6.14 16.42 12.65
N ILE A 94 5.69 15.28 12.11
CA ILE A 94 4.79 15.19 10.95
C ILE A 94 3.41 14.66 11.36
N GLU A 95 2.43 14.74 10.45
CA GLU A 95 1.09 14.22 10.69
C GLU A 95 1.10 12.69 10.82
N ASN A 96 0.33 12.14 11.76
CA ASN A 96 0.10 10.70 11.86
C ASN A 96 -1.08 10.21 11.02
N LYS A 97 -1.85 11.11 10.39
CA LYS A 97 -2.78 10.77 9.32
C LYS A 97 -2.04 10.67 8.00
N ILE A 98 -2.11 9.51 7.37
CA ILE A 98 -1.24 9.17 6.25
C ILE A 98 -2.01 8.95 4.95
N PHE A 99 -1.33 9.24 3.85
CA PHE A 99 -1.61 8.63 2.56
C PHE A 99 -0.77 7.35 2.43
N THR A 100 -1.24 6.36 1.68
CA THR A 100 -0.41 5.19 1.38
C THR A 100 -0.05 5.13 -0.10
N ILE A 101 1.11 4.55 -0.40
CA ILE A 101 1.49 4.12 -1.75
C ILE A 101 1.80 2.64 -1.67
N GLY A 102 0.93 1.81 -2.23
CA GLY A 102 1.08 0.36 -2.22
C GLY A 102 0.82 -0.28 -3.56
N MET A 103 1.73 -1.15 -4.02
CA MET A 103 1.55 -1.94 -5.22
C MET A 103 1.57 -3.42 -4.89
N SER A 104 0.78 -4.23 -5.59
CA SER A 104 0.74 -5.68 -5.39
C SER A 104 0.51 -6.03 -3.91
N CYS A 105 1.45 -6.71 -3.25
CA CYS A 105 1.40 -6.97 -1.81
C CYS A 105 1.39 -5.67 -0.96
N GLY A 106 2.04 -4.61 -1.41
CA GLY A 106 1.95 -3.30 -0.75
C GLY A 106 0.54 -2.70 -0.82
N GLY A 107 -0.17 -2.88 -1.94
CA GLY A 107 -1.58 -2.50 -2.07
C GLY A 107 -2.48 -3.28 -1.10
N MET A 108 -2.21 -4.56 -0.93
CA MET A 108 -2.83 -5.40 0.08
C MET A 108 -2.60 -4.86 1.50
N MET A 109 -1.35 -4.53 1.84
CA MET A 109 -1.01 -3.98 3.15
C MET A 109 -1.71 -2.64 3.40
N SER A 110 -1.81 -1.77 2.38
CA SER A 110 -2.57 -0.51 2.48
C SER A 110 -4.03 -0.76 2.84
N VAL A 111 -4.67 -1.74 2.19
CA VAL A 111 -6.07 -2.13 2.46
C VAL A 111 -6.23 -2.69 3.87
N LEU A 112 -5.36 -3.61 4.27
CA LEU A 112 -5.41 -4.22 5.61
C LEU A 112 -5.15 -3.19 6.72
N LEU A 113 -4.19 -2.28 6.52
CA LEU A 113 -3.92 -1.18 7.45
C LEU A 113 -5.13 -0.26 7.59
N ALA A 114 -5.75 0.14 6.46
CA ALA A 114 -6.95 0.97 6.47
C ALA A 114 -8.16 0.29 7.12
N ALA A 115 -8.31 -1.01 6.94
CA ALA A 115 -9.39 -1.77 7.57
C ALA A 115 -9.23 -1.90 9.09
N LYS A 116 -7.98 -1.99 9.56
CA LYS A 116 -7.66 -2.21 10.96
C LYS A 116 -7.49 -0.91 11.76
N HIS A 117 -6.90 0.10 11.13
CA HIS A 117 -6.58 1.40 11.72
C HIS A 117 -7.07 2.55 10.82
N PRO A 118 -8.39 2.65 10.56
CA PRO A 118 -8.94 3.66 9.65
C PRO A 118 -8.70 5.11 10.15
N GLU A 119 -8.50 5.29 11.44
CA GLU A 119 -8.30 6.61 12.08
C GLU A 119 -7.01 7.30 11.63
N ILE A 120 -6.00 6.53 11.20
CA ILE A 120 -4.74 7.11 10.70
C ILE A 120 -4.72 7.28 9.17
N ILE A 121 -5.79 6.94 8.47
CA ILE A 121 -5.81 6.94 7.00
C ILE A 121 -6.46 8.22 6.46
N ASN A 122 -5.76 8.92 5.57
CA ASN A 122 -6.35 9.97 4.72
C ASN A 122 -6.90 9.37 3.43
N ALA A 123 -6.08 8.68 2.66
CA ALA A 123 -6.48 8.02 1.42
C ALA A 123 -5.42 6.98 0.98
N LEU A 124 -5.84 6.07 0.10
CA LEU A 124 -4.98 5.02 -0.44
C LEU A 124 -4.71 5.23 -1.94
N TYR A 125 -3.44 5.20 -2.34
CA TYR A 125 -3.04 4.87 -3.70
C TYR A 125 -2.63 3.39 -3.71
N ILE A 126 -3.37 2.57 -4.46
CA ILE A 126 -3.10 1.14 -4.59
C ILE A 126 -2.96 0.77 -6.08
N ASP A 127 -2.02 -0.11 -6.38
CA ASP A 127 -1.71 -0.51 -7.75
C ASP A 127 -1.70 -2.04 -7.85
N ALA A 128 -2.61 -2.60 -8.62
CA ALA A 128 -2.83 -4.04 -8.75
C ALA A 128 -2.79 -4.80 -7.41
N PRO A 129 -3.60 -4.38 -6.41
CA PRO A 129 -3.50 -4.91 -5.05
C PRO A 129 -3.89 -6.40 -4.99
N VAL A 130 -3.12 -7.20 -4.25
CA VAL A 130 -3.53 -8.56 -3.90
C VAL A 130 -4.69 -8.49 -2.90
N MET A 131 -5.90 -8.79 -3.35
CA MET A 131 -7.11 -8.73 -2.52
C MET A 131 -7.60 -10.12 -2.11
N ASN A 132 -7.22 -11.15 -2.86
CA ASN A 132 -7.71 -12.51 -2.69
C ASN A 132 -6.55 -13.52 -2.67
N PHE A 133 -6.25 -14.07 -1.50
CA PHE A 133 -5.16 -15.03 -1.34
C PHE A 133 -5.39 -16.36 -2.07
N LEU A 134 -6.63 -16.71 -2.40
CA LEU A 134 -6.93 -17.88 -3.23
C LEU A 134 -6.44 -17.69 -4.67
N SER A 135 -6.52 -16.47 -5.21
CA SER A 135 -5.98 -16.11 -6.52
C SER A 135 -4.45 -16.00 -6.47
N CYS A 136 -3.93 -15.07 -5.68
CA CYS A 136 -2.50 -14.86 -5.44
C CYS A 136 -2.28 -14.78 -3.93
N PRO A 137 -1.45 -15.64 -3.32
CA PRO A 137 -0.45 -16.53 -3.95
C PRO A 137 -0.88 -17.99 -4.14
N ALA A 138 -2.11 -18.40 -3.77
CA ALA A 138 -2.45 -19.83 -3.74
C ALA A 138 -2.65 -20.46 -5.13
N ARG A 139 -2.83 -19.63 -6.20
CA ARG A 139 -3.05 -20.08 -7.57
C ARG A 139 -4.26 -21.01 -7.72
N LEU A 140 -5.33 -20.73 -6.97
CA LEU A 140 -6.60 -21.47 -7.06
C LEU A 140 -7.63 -20.76 -7.97
N GLY A 141 -7.20 -19.69 -8.65
CA GLY A 141 -7.96 -18.92 -9.66
C GLY A 141 -7.28 -18.94 -11.03
N ASN A 142 -7.51 -17.88 -11.81
CA ASN A 142 -6.98 -17.66 -13.15
C ASN A 142 -5.76 -16.73 -13.14
N ALA A 143 -4.78 -16.99 -12.27
CA ALA A 143 -3.53 -16.23 -12.14
C ALA A 143 -2.34 -17.11 -12.62
N PRO A 144 -2.12 -17.27 -13.96
CA PRO A 144 -1.16 -18.23 -14.50
C PRO A 144 0.30 -17.90 -14.16
N ASP A 145 0.62 -16.63 -13.93
CA ASP A 145 1.99 -16.19 -13.63
C ASP A 145 2.34 -16.23 -12.13
N VAL A 146 1.39 -16.62 -11.27
CA VAL A 146 1.69 -16.96 -9.87
C VAL A 146 2.51 -18.23 -9.84
N HIS A 147 3.71 -18.16 -9.26
CA HIS A 147 4.61 -19.31 -9.14
C HIS A 147 4.64 -19.89 -7.71
N ASP A 148 5.04 -21.15 -7.59
CA ASP A 148 5.02 -21.88 -6.32
C ASP A 148 5.84 -21.22 -5.20
N GLY A 149 6.91 -20.47 -5.54
CA GLY A 149 7.69 -19.69 -4.57
C GLY A 149 6.88 -18.66 -3.81
N MET A 150 5.87 -18.05 -4.44
CA MET A 150 4.98 -17.10 -3.75
C MET A 150 4.14 -17.80 -2.68
N TRP A 151 3.68 -19.03 -2.96
CA TRP A 151 2.97 -19.82 -1.99
C TRP A 151 3.86 -20.21 -0.81
N VAL A 152 5.09 -20.68 -1.09
CA VAL A 152 6.06 -21.05 -0.03
C VAL A 152 6.36 -19.86 0.90
N GLU A 153 6.52 -18.65 0.35
CA GLU A 153 6.68 -17.45 1.16
C GLU A 153 5.46 -17.17 2.03
N PHE A 154 4.25 -17.28 1.45
CA PHE A 154 3.00 -17.05 2.17
C PHE A 154 2.79 -18.08 3.29
N GLU A 155 2.94 -19.36 2.98
CA GLU A 155 2.83 -20.47 3.95
C GLU A 155 3.80 -20.26 5.12
N LYS A 156 5.04 -19.88 4.83
CA LYS A 156 6.03 -19.55 5.85
C LYS A 156 5.62 -18.35 6.71
N ALA A 157 5.04 -17.32 6.09
CA ALA A 157 4.65 -16.10 6.78
C ALA A 157 3.40 -16.29 7.67
N TRP A 158 2.40 -16.99 7.16
CA TRP A 158 1.09 -17.18 7.83
C TRP A 158 0.99 -18.47 8.61
N GLY A 159 1.86 -19.47 8.35
CA GLY A 159 1.77 -20.81 8.95
C GLY A 159 0.51 -21.56 8.53
N MET A 160 -0.01 -21.32 7.33
CA MET A 160 -1.33 -21.75 6.85
C MET A 160 -1.20 -22.62 5.60
N THR A 161 -1.87 -23.76 5.56
CA THR A 161 -1.98 -24.63 4.38
C THR A 161 -3.02 -24.10 3.38
N LYS A 162 -3.00 -24.62 2.13
CA LYS A 162 -4.02 -24.26 1.12
C LYS A 162 -5.43 -24.71 1.52
N GLU A 163 -5.54 -25.83 2.23
CA GLU A 163 -6.81 -26.36 2.72
C GLU A 163 -7.42 -25.42 3.80
N GLU A 164 -6.60 -24.93 4.72
CA GLU A 164 -7.02 -23.95 5.72
C GLU A 164 -7.42 -22.63 5.08
N LEU A 165 -6.70 -22.22 4.02
CA LEU A 165 -7.00 -21.00 3.27
C LEU A 165 -8.39 -20.99 2.63
N LEU A 166 -8.95 -22.15 2.25
CA LEU A 166 -10.30 -22.25 1.66
C LEU A 166 -11.40 -21.74 2.60
N THR A 167 -11.19 -21.83 3.90
CA THR A 167 -12.16 -21.38 4.91
C THR A 167 -11.73 -20.14 5.66
N PHE A 168 -10.54 -19.64 5.38
CA PHE A 168 -9.98 -18.43 5.99
C PHE A 168 -10.85 -17.20 5.68
N ARG A 169 -11.01 -16.32 6.67
CA ARG A 169 -11.77 -15.07 6.58
C ARG A 169 -10.92 -13.88 7.03
N GLY A 170 -9.79 -13.72 6.37
CA GLY A 170 -8.83 -12.64 6.60
C GLY A 170 -8.18 -12.19 5.30
N HIS A 171 -8.79 -12.53 4.15
CA HIS A 171 -8.39 -11.94 2.87
C HIS A 171 -8.70 -10.43 2.87
N PRO A 172 -7.94 -9.59 2.20
CA PRO A 172 -8.28 -8.17 2.09
C PRO A 172 -9.73 -7.92 1.63
N ILE A 173 -10.29 -8.75 0.75
CA ILE A 173 -11.70 -8.67 0.31
C ILE A 173 -12.70 -8.92 1.44
N ASP A 174 -12.33 -9.58 2.51
CA ASP A 174 -13.22 -9.84 3.65
C ASP A 174 -13.42 -8.58 4.52
N TYR A 175 -12.59 -7.55 4.33
CA TYR A 175 -12.61 -6.30 5.10
C TYR A 175 -13.23 -5.11 4.35
N LEU A 176 -13.84 -5.32 3.18
CA LEU A 176 -14.38 -4.23 2.37
C LEU A 176 -15.47 -3.43 3.11
N ASP A 177 -16.25 -4.08 3.99
CA ASP A 177 -17.23 -3.38 4.84
C ASP A 177 -16.55 -2.32 5.73
N LYS A 178 -15.36 -2.61 6.25
CA LYS A 178 -14.61 -1.67 7.08
C LYS A 178 -14.15 -0.44 6.30
N LEU A 179 -13.74 -0.62 5.04
CA LEU A 179 -13.34 0.50 4.19
C LEU A 179 -14.54 1.41 3.88
N VAL A 180 -15.69 0.81 3.59
CA VAL A 180 -16.93 1.54 3.27
C VAL A 180 -17.48 2.25 4.51
N GLU A 181 -17.58 1.58 5.66
CA GLU A 181 -18.02 2.16 6.94
C GLU A 181 -17.21 3.41 7.31
N ASN A 182 -15.89 3.38 7.05
CA ASN A 182 -14.98 4.48 7.33
C ASN A 182 -14.77 5.43 6.15
N LYS A 183 -15.52 5.24 5.05
CA LYS A 183 -15.47 6.09 3.86
C LYS A 183 -14.04 6.31 3.34
N ILE A 184 -13.24 5.25 3.32
CA ILE A 184 -11.85 5.31 2.87
C ILE A 184 -11.81 5.69 1.39
N LYS A 185 -11.11 6.77 1.06
CA LYS A 185 -10.88 7.19 -0.32
C LYS A 185 -9.76 6.40 -0.94
N ILE A 186 -9.95 5.93 -2.18
CA ILE A 186 -9.02 5.06 -2.88
C ILE A 186 -8.84 5.48 -4.33
N TYR A 187 -7.59 5.62 -4.76
CA TYR A 187 -7.20 5.61 -6.17
C TYR A 187 -6.59 4.24 -6.48
N MET A 188 -7.21 3.47 -7.36
CA MET A 188 -6.76 2.13 -7.74
C MET A 188 -6.35 2.08 -9.20
N ALA A 189 -5.07 1.81 -9.47
CA ALA A 189 -4.56 1.49 -10.80
C ALA A 189 -4.53 -0.03 -11.00
N TYR A 190 -4.75 -0.51 -12.24
CA TYR A 190 -4.57 -1.90 -12.61
C TYR A 190 -4.37 -2.10 -14.10
N GLY A 191 -3.67 -3.17 -14.49
CA GLY A 191 -3.57 -3.63 -15.87
C GLY A 191 -4.67 -4.65 -16.19
N ASP A 192 -5.36 -4.50 -17.33
CA ASP A 192 -6.44 -5.42 -17.71
C ASP A 192 -5.94 -6.75 -18.27
N SER A 193 -4.64 -6.86 -18.50
CA SER A 193 -3.97 -8.09 -18.93
C SER A 193 -3.11 -8.72 -17.83
N ASP A 194 -3.31 -8.30 -16.57
CA ASP A 194 -2.56 -8.79 -15.40
C ASP A 194 -2.84 -10.29 -15.17
N LYS A 195 -1.77 -11.07 -15.23
CA LYS A 195 -1.77 -12.53 -15.06
C LYS A 195 -1.28 -12.99 -13.69
N THR A 196 -0.75 -12.07 -12.89
CA THR A 196 -0.28 -12.33 -11.52
C THR A 196 -1.35 -11.98 -10.50
N VAL A 197 -1.97 -10.80 -10.64
CA VAL A 197 -3.04 -10.32 -9.77
C VAL A 197 -4.24 -9.87 -10.64
N PRO A 198 -4.95 -10.82 -11.27
CA PRO A 198 -6.04 -10.51 -12.19
C PRO A 198 -7.10 -9.64 -11.51
N TYR A 199 -7.46 -8.53 -12.16
CA TYR A 199 -8.45 -7.58 -11.63
C TYR A 199 -9.79 -8.25 -11.27
N LEU A 200 -10.27 -9.17 -12.11
CA LEU A 200 -11.55 -9.88 -11.90
C LEU A 200 -11.57 -10.80 -10.68
N GLU A 201 -10.42 -11.12 -10.10
CA GLU A 201 -10.30 -11.94 -8.90
C GLU A 201 -9.89 -11.12 -7.66
N ASN A 202 -9.51 -9.85 -7.87
CA ASN A 202 -8.97 -8.96 -6.84
C ASN A 202 -9.71 -7.61 -6.81
N GLY A 203 -9.30 -6.64 -7.58
CA GLY A 203 -9.81 -5.26 -7.53
C GLY A 203 -11.30 -5.08 -7.80
N ILE A 204 -11.90 -5.95 -8.61
CA ILE A 204 -13.34 -5.91 -8.94
C ILE A 204 -14.24 -5.97 -7.70
N ALA A 205 -13.81 -6.69 -6.65
CA ALA A 205 -14.61 -6.80 -5.42
C ALA A 205 -14.74 -5.45 -4.73
N LEU A 206 -13.65 -4.66 -4.71
CA LEU A 206 -13.64 -3.31 -4.17
C LEU A 206 -14.57 -2.39 -4.97
N GLU A 207 -14.47 -2.41 -6.31
CA GLU A 207 -15.34 -1.61 -7.19
C GLU A 207 -16.81 -1.91 -6.95
N LYS A 208 -17.19 -3.19 -6.94
CA LYS A 208 -18.58 -3.62 -6.69
C LYS A 208 -19.08 -3.14 -5.33
N LYS A 209 -18.27 -3.32 -4.28
CA LYS A 209 -18.64 -2.94 -2.92
C LYS A 209 -18.92 -1.45 -2.79
N TYR A 210 -18.03 -0.59 -3.32
CA TYR A 210 -18.19 0.86 -3.27
C TYR A 210 -19.44 1.32 -4.04
N LYS A 211 -19.70 0.72 -5.20
CA LYS A 211 -20.90 0.98 -5.99
C LYS A 211 -22.19 0.53 -5.29
N GLU A 212 -22.23 -0.68 -4.73
CA GLU A 212 -23.37 -1.22 -3.97
C GLU A 212 -23.73 -0.34 -2.77
N CYS A 213 -22.75 0.32 -2.17
CA CYS A 213 -22.94 1.21 -1.03
C CYS A 213 -23.19 2.69 -1.43
N GLY A 214 -23.21 3.03 -2.72
CA GLY A 214 -23.48 4.38 -3.22
C GLY A 214 -22.38 5.39 -2.88
N ILE A 215 -21.13 4.95 -2.75
CA ILE A 215 -19.95 5.78 -2.46
C ILE A 215 -18.87 5.64 -3.51
N GLU A 216 -19.23 5.33 -4.75
CA GLU A 216 -18.31 5.18 -5.86
C GLU A 216 -17.47 6.43 -6.14
N ASN A 217 -17.91 7.60 -5.70
CA ASN A 217 -17.14 8.85 -5.77
C ASN A 217 -15.87 8.82 -4.91
N LEU A 218 -15.77 7.90 -3.94
CA LEU A 218 -14.59 7.70 -3.12
C LEU A 218 -13.62 6.66 -3.70
N LEU A 219 -13.94 6.06 -4.85
CA LEU A 219 -13.08 5.10 -5.54
C LEU A 219 -12.85 5.54 -6.98
N TYR A 220 -11.62 5.90 -7.31
CA TYR A 220 -11.21 6.12 -8.70
C TYR A 220 -10.51 4.89 -9.25
N ILE A 221 -10.94 4.45 -10.43
CA ILE A 221 -10.37 3.30 -11.14
C ILE A 221 -9.57 3.77 -12.35
N ASP A 222 -8.27 3.53 -12.33
CA ASP A 222 -7.33 3.83 -13.41
C ASP A 222 -6.94 2.54 -14.15
N LYS A 223 -7.74 2.20 -15.16
CA LYS A 223 -7.52 1.01 -15.99
C LYS A 223 -6.45 1.24 -17.05
N LYS A 224 -5.43 0.36 -17.09
CA LYS A 224 -4.38 0.32 -18.12
C LYS A 224 -4.68 -0.78 -19.13
N VAL A 225 -5.05 -0.40 -20.34
CA VAL A 225 -5.40 -1.35 -21.42
C VAL A 225 -4.16 -2.04 -21.97
N GLY A 226 -4.18 -3.37 -22.02
CA GLY A 226 -3.08 -4.20 -22.55
C GLY A 226 -1.87 -4.28 -21.64
N VAL A 227 -1.95 -3.78 -20.41
CA VAL A 227 -0.84 -3.80 -19.45
C VAL A 227 -0.98 -5.02 -18.54
N ASP A 228 0.13 -5.74 -18.33
CA ASP A 228 0.27 -6.83 -17.37
C ASP A 228 0.53 -6.30 -15.96
N HIS A 229 1.00 -7.14 -15.01
CA HIS A 229 1.14 -6.80 -13.60
C HIS A 229 2.04 -5.59 -13.34
N HIS A 230 3.11 -5.39 -14.11
CA HIS A 230 4.05 -4.28 -13.97
C HIS A 230 4.54 -3.76 -15.34
N PRO A 231 4.90 -2.46 -15.47
CA PRO A 231 4.71 -1.36 -14.53
C PRO A 231 3.33 -0.71 -14.68
N HIS A 232 2.70 -0.35 -13.57
CA HIS A 232 1.45 0.40 -13.61
C HIS A 232 1.70 1.91 -13.36
N GLY A 233 1.57 2.37 -12.12
CA GLY A 233 1.57 3.79 -11.76
C GLY A 233 0.30 4.51 -12.24
N PRO A 234 -0.01 5.71 -11.75
CA PRO A 234 -1.17 6.47 -12.21
C PRO A 234 -0.97 6.97 -13.64
N SER A 235 -2.07 7.03 -14.42
CA SER A 235 -2.06 7.61 -15.77
C SER A 235 -1.72 9.09 -15.77
N ASP A 236 -2.16 9.79 -14.71
CA ASP A 236 -1.90 11.19 -14.43
C ASP A 236 -1.60 11.34 -12.94
N ILE A 237 -0.33 11.63 -12.63
CA ILE A 237 0.14 11.74 -11.25
C ILE A 237 -0.46 12.97 -10.56
N ASP A 238 -0.58 14.09 -11.29
CA ASP A 238 -1.14 15.34 -10.74
C ASP A 238 -2.60 15.16 -10.37
N PHE A 239 -3.36 14.53 -11.26
CA PHE A 239 -4.75 14.16 -10.97
C PHE A 239 -4.85 13.20 -9.81
N ALA A 240 -4.01 12.16 -9.75
CA ALA A 240 -4.04 11.15 -8.69
C ALA A 240 -3.81 11.80 -7.31
N ILE A 241 -2.78 12.64 -7.18
CA ILE A 241 -2.50 13.34 -5.92
C ILE A 241 -3.66 14.27 -5.55
N LYS A 242 -4.16 15.06 -6.49
CA LYS A 242 -5.30 15.96 -6.26
C LYS A 242 -6.57 15.20 -5.84
N TYR A 243 -6.83 14.04 -6.46
CA TYR A 243 -7.95 13.19 -6.08
C TYR A 243 -7.83 12.69 -4.65
N LEU A 244 -6.64 12.24 -4.24
CA LEU A 244 -6.40 11.73 -2.90
C LEU A 244 -6.52 12.83 -1.82
N GLU A 245 -6.18 14.09 -2.15
CA GLU A 245 -6.22 15.22 -1.20
C GLU A 245 -7.62 15.79 -0.96
N ASN A 246 -8.55 15.68 -1.92
CA ASN A 246 -9.89 16.27 -1.86
C ASN A 246 -10.94 15.31 -1.30
#